data_4b946634d4f6efef3a2c39b029218976
#
_entry.id   4b946634d4f6efef3a2c39b029218976
#
_cell.length_a   1.000
_cell.length_b   1.000
_cell.length_c   1.000
_cell.angle_alpha   90.00
_cell.angle_beta   90.00
_cell.angle_gamma   90.00
#
_symmetry.space_group_name_H-M   'P 1'
#
loop_
_entity.id
_entity.type
_entity.pdbx_description
1 polymer ?
#
loop_
_entity_poly.entity_id
_entity_poly.type
_entity_poly.pdbx_seq_one_letter_code
_entity_poly.pdbx_strand_id
1 'polypeptide(L)'
;GQKYEEGEFYKAHWDSYHPLSAEYKTYTEWMGQRTWTFMIYLNDVEEGGETHFKYLDLKIKPERGLAVFWNNLYGFGWPNYKTMHEAMPPIKGKKYILTKWYRAWSLI
;
A
#
# COMPACT_ATOMS: atom_id res chain seq x y z
N GLY A 1 -4.20 -11.25 2.04
CA GLY A 1 -5.21 -10.45 1.39
C GLY A 1 -6.04 -9.61 2.35
N GLN A 2 -6.71 -8.64 1.82
CA GLN A 2 -7.59 -7.76 2.59
C GLN A 2 -8.93 -7.64 1.90
N LYS A 3 -9.99 -7.57 2.73
CA LYS A 3 -11.35 -7.32 2.28
C LYS A 3 -11.85 -6.03 2.94
N TYR A 4 -12.47 -5.19 2.14
CA TYR A 4 -13.15 -3.98 2.61
C TYR A 4 -14.63 -4.09 2.30
N GLU A 5 -15.45 -4.02 3.36
CA GLU A 5 -16.88 -3.86 3.23
C GLU A 5 -17.21 -2.39 2.92
N GLU A 6 -18.45 -2.11 2.53
CA GLU A 6 -18.87 -0.73 2.29
C GLU A 6 -18.61 0.14 3.53
N GLY A 7 -18.00 1.30 3.30
CA GLY A 7 -17.66 2.24 4.36
C GLY A 7 -16.33 1.98 5.07
N GLU A 8 -15.74 0.79 4.92
CA GLU A 8 -14.44 0.52 5.52
C GLU A 8 -13.31 1.16 4.73
N PHE A 9 -12.35 1.74 5.45
CA PHE A 9 -11.23 2.45 4.83
C PHE A 9 -9.93 2.19 5.59
N TYR A 10 -8.83 2.54 4.96
CA TYR A 10 -7.53 2.60 5.61
C TYR A 10 -6.98 4.02 5.48
N LYS A 11 -6.66 4.63 6.61
CA LYS A 11 -6.16 6.02 6.62
C LYS A 11 -4.84 6.17 5.88
N ALA A 12 -4.53 7.40 5.46
CA ALA A 12 -3.29 7.71 4.76
C ALA A 12 -2.07 7.27 5.56
N HIS A 13 -1.16 6.56 4.89
CA HIS A 13 0.03 5.99 5.51
C HIS A 13 1.11 5.74 4.47
N TRP A 14 2.32 5.49 4.96
CA TRP A 14 3.42 4.94 4.17
C TRP A 14 3.58 3.46 4.52
N ASP A 15 3.94 2.65 3.53
CA ASP A 15 4.20 1.23 3.75
C ASP A 15 5.59 0.98 4.34
N SER A 16 6.53 1.91 4.15
CA SER A 16 7.85 1.83 4.76
C SER A 16 7.81 2.29 6.21
N TYR A 17 8.77 1.78 7.01
CA TYR A 17 8.97 2.24 8.37
C TYR A 17 9.94 3.41 8.35
N HIS A 18 9.59 4.51 9.04
CA HIS A 18 10.48 5.66 9.13
C HIS A 18 11.71 5.29 9.96
N PRO A 19 12.95 5.54 9.47
CA PRO A 19 14.16 5.14 10.20
C PRO A 19 14.28 5.69 11.61
N LEU A 20 13.63 6.80 11.91
CA LEU A 20 13.64 7.41 13.25
C LEU A 20 12.48 6.93 14.13
N SER A 21 11.62 6.05 13.63
CA SER A 21 10.51 5.52 14.42
C SER A 21 10.94 4.35 15.28
N ALA A 22 10.21 4.12 16.37
CA ALA A 22 10.48 2.97 17.25
C ALA A 22 10.23 1.63 16.56
N GLU A 23 9.29 1.60 15.62
CA GLU A 23 8.94 0.40 14.87
C GLU A 23 10.00 -0.02 13.87
N TYR A 24 10.84 0.90 13.41
CA TYR A 24 11.83 0.60 12.37
C TYR A 24 12.75 -0.55 12.77
N LYS A 25 13.38 -0.45 13.94
CA LYS A 25 14.30 -1.50 14.42
C LYS A 25 13.59 -2.82 14.62
N THR A 26 12.41 -2.79 15.23
CA THR A 26 11.63 -4.00 15.54
C THR A 26 11.25 -4.77 14.30
N TYR A 27 10.73 -4.07 13.28
CA TYR A 27 10.14 -4.72 12.11
C TYR A 27 11.11 -4.90 10.95
N THR A 28 12.26 -4.20 10.94
CA THR A 28 13.24 -4.33 9.87
C THR A 28 14.41 -5.24 10.20
N GLU A 29 14.57 -5.63 11.46
CA GLU A 29 15.71 -6.42 11.92
C GLU A 29 15.85 -7.77 11.22
N TRP A 30 14.75 -8.45 10.96
CA TRP A 30 14.73 -9.79 10.38
C TRP A 30 14.71 -9.81 8.87
N MET A 31 13.89 -8.99 8.26
CA MET A 31 13.62 -9.04 6.82
C MET A 31 13.99 -7.74 6.10
N GLY A 32 14.45 -6.76 6.86
CA GLY A 32 14.74 -5.45 6.31
C GLY A 32 13.50 -4.60 6.08
N GLN A 33 13.74 -3.41 5.56
CA GLN A 33 12.72 -2.41 5.23
C GLN A 33 11.87 -2.89 4.05
N ARG A 34 10.63 -2.46 4.02
CA ARG A 34 9.74 -2.66 2.87
C ARG A 34 10.18 -1.74 1.74
N THR A 35 10.73 -2.30 0.69
CA THR A 35 11.29 -1.53 -0.43
C THR A 35 10.27 -1.23 -1.52
N TRP A 36 9.47 -2.23 -1.88
CA TRP A 36 8.45 -2.14 -2.90
C TRP A 36 7.15 -2.73 -2.38
N THR A 37 6.04 -2.15 -2.79
CA THR A 37 4.71 -2.71 -2.60
C THR A 37 4.13 -3.06 -3.95
N PHE A 38 3.60 -4.28 -4.03
CA PHE A 38 2.82 -4.77 -5.16
C PHE A 38 1.41 -5.07 -4.64
N MET A 39 0.41 -4.47 -5.27
CA MET A 39 -0.99 -4.68 -4.91
C MET A 39 -1.78 -5.01 -6.17
N ILE A 40 -2.67 -5.99 -6.06
CA ILE A 40 -3.58 -6.33 -7.15
C ILE A 40 -5.02 -6.31 -6.63
N TYR A 41 -5.89 -5.69 -7.42
CA TYR A 41 -7.32 -5.74 -7.15
C TYR A 41 -7.87 -7.08 -7.65
N LEU A 42 -8.60 -7.77 -6.78
CA LEU A 42 -9.13 -9.10 -7.10
C LEU A 42 -10.53 -9.06 -7.68
N ASN A 43 -11.19 -7.91 -7.62
CA ASN A 43 -12.54 -7.73 -8.16
C ASN A 43 -12.78 -6.29 -8.58
N ASP A 44 -13.82 -6.09 -9.37
CA ASP A 44 -14.34 -4.77 -9.66
C ASP A 44 -15.15 -4.27 -8.46
N VAL A 45 -15.11 -2.95 -8.22
CA VAL A 45 -15.93 -2.29 -7.21
C VAL A 45 -16.86 -1.33 -7.95
N GLU A 46 -18.15 -1.42 -7.70
CA GLU A 46 -19.13 -0.63 -8.45
C GLU A 46 -18.93 0.86 -8.23
N GLU A 47 -18.68 1.27 -6.99
CA GLU A 47 -18.47 2.68 -6.66
C GLU A 47 -17.55 2.81 -5.45
N GLY A 48 -16.58 3.72 -5.52
CA GLY A 48 -15.64 3.96 -4.44
C GLY A 48 -14.50 2.95 -4.40
N GLY A 49 -13.83 2.87 -3.27
CA GLY A 49 -12.75 1.91 -3.04
C GLY A 49 -11.41 2.27 -3.69
N GLU A 50 -11.26 3.48 -4.19
CA GLU A 50 -10.03 3.92 -4.84
C GLU A 50 -8.84 3.89 -3.88
N THR A 51 -7.67 3.63 -4.44
CA THR A 51 -6.40 3.88 -3.76
C THR A 51 -5.95 5.29 -4.15
N HIS A 52 -5.79 6.15 -3.16
CA HIS A 52 -5.48 7.56 -3.38
C HIS A 52 -4.07 7.88 -2.89
N PHE A 53 -3.20 8.21 -3.84
CA PHE A 53 -1.85 8.73 -3.56
C PHE A 53 -1.94 10.24 -3.42
N LYS A 54 -1.98 10.73 -2.19
CA LYS A 54 -2.35 12.11 -1.89
C LYS A 54 -1.41 13.15 -2.49
N TYR A 55 -0.10 12.92 -2.39
CA TYR A 55 0.90 13.87 -2.90
C TYR A 55 1.00 13.89 -4.42
N LEU A 56 0.49 12.86 -5.09
CA LEU A 56 0.46 12.77 -6.54
C LEU A 56 -0.90 13.15 -7.12
N ASP A 57 -1.88 13.42 -6.26
CA ASP A 57 -3.27 13.63 -6.63
C ASP A 57 -3.77 12.55 -7.59
N LEU A 58 -3.43 11.31 -7.27
CA LEU A 58 -3.71 10.16 -8.12
C LEU A 58 -4.66 9.20 -7.40
N LYS A 59 -5.85 9.00 -7.97
CA LYS A 59 -6.82 8.01 -7.50
C LYS A 59 -6.91 6.89 -8.51
N ILE A 60 -6.72 5.66 -8.03
CA ILE A 60 -6.76 4.47 -8.86
C ILE A 60 -8.03 3.71 -8.54
N LYS A 61 -8.89 3.56 -9.54
CA LYS A 61 -10.14 2.83 -9.39
C LYS A 61 -9.85 1.32 -9.38
N PRO A 62 -10.44 0.56 -8.44
CA PRO A 62 -10.34 -0.89 -8.46
C PRO A 62 -10.90 -1.47 -9.76
N GLU A 63 -10.09 -2.31 -10.38
CA GLU A 63 -10.48 -3.12 -11.53
C GLU A 63 -9.91 -4.51 -11.34
N ARG A 64 -10.70 -5.53 -11.57
CA ARG A 64 -10.26 -6.91 -11.44
C ARG A 64 -9.01 -7.18 -12.29
N GLY A 65 -7.94 -7.63 -11.63
CA GLY A 65 -6.68 -7.95 -12.28
C GLY A 65 -5.74 -6.76 -12.47
N LEU A 66 -6.15 -5.54 -12.13
CA LEU A 66 -5.27 -4.38 -12.19
C LEU A 66 -4.25 -4.45 -11.06
N ALA A 67 -2.98 -4.41 -11.41
CA ALA A 67 -1.89 -4.36 -10.45
C ALA A 67 -1.31 -2.95 -10.36
N VAL A 68 -0.99 -2.55 -9.15
CA VAL A 68 -0.33 -1.28 -8.85
C VAL A 68 0.90 -1.59 -8.01
N PHE A 69 2.03 -1.02 -8.36
CA PHE A 69 3.24 -1.22 -7.57
C PHE A 69 4.01 0.09 -7.48
N TRP A 70 4.72 0.26 -6.36
CA TRP A 70 5.44 1.50 -6.10
C TRP A 70 6.66 1.24 -5.23
N ASN A 71 7.64 2.14 -5.38
CA ASN A 71 8.86 2.11 -4.59
C ASN A 71 8.67 2.94 -3.32
N ASN A 72 8.75 2.28 -2.18
CA ASN A 72 8.56 2.91 -0.88
C ASN A 72 9.74 3.76 -0.43
N LEU A 73 10.88 3.64 -1.10
CA LEU A 73 12.11 4.30 -0.69
C LEU A 73 12.75 5.08 -1.83
N TYR A 74 13.44 6.15 -1.50
CA TYR A 74 14.40 6.76 -2.41
C TYR A 74 15.64 5.87 -2.55
N GLY A 75 16.49 6.14 -3.56
CA GLY A 75 17.68 5.34 -3.83
C GLY A 75 18.68 5.28 -2.68
N PHE A 76 18.65 6.23 -1.75
CA PHE A 76 19.48 6.22 -0.56
C PHE A 76 18.79 5.60 0.67
N GLY A 77 17.66 4.94 0.48
CA GLY A 77 16.95 4.22 1.52
C GLY A 77 16.01 5.04 2.40
N TRP A 78 15.87 6.33 2.16
CA TRP A 78 14.95 7.18 2.91
C TRP A 78 13.52 7.02 2.37
N PRO A 79 12.49 7.09 3.23
CA PRO A 79 11.11 6.93 2.77
C PRO A 79 10.73 7.90 1.66
N ASN A 80 10.13 7.36 0.60
CA ASN A 80 9.60 8.14 -0.51
C ASN A 80 8.25 8.71 -0.11
N TYR A 81 8.23 9.97 0.34
CA TYR A 81 7.01 10.60 0.86
C TYR A 81 5.86 10.64 -0.15
N LYS A 82 6.18 10.65 -1.45
CA LYS A 82 5.16 10.71 -2.51
C LYS A 82 4.29 9.47 -2.57
N THR A 83 4.71 8.39 -1.94
CA THR A 83 3.94 7.13 -1.92
C THR A 83 2.94 7.03 -0.79
N MET A 84 2.77 8.09 0.01
CA MET A 84 1.68 8.12 0.99
C MET A 84 0.36 7.89 0.27
N HIS A 85 -0.42 6.94 0.75
CA HIS A 85 -1.67 6.56 0.13
C HIS A 85 -2.71 6.18 1.17
N GLU A 86 -3.96 6.25 0.74
CA GLU A 86 -5.10 5.82 1.56
C GLU A 86 -5.99 4.89 0.76
N ALA A 87 -6.65 3.98 1.45
CA ALA A 87 -7.70 3.17 0.87
C ALA A 87 -9.02 3.87 1.13
N MET A 88 -9.61 4.43 0.09
CA MET A 88 -10.91 5.09 0.18
C MET A 88 -12.01 4.03 0.34
N PRO A 89 -13.05 4.33 1.10
CA PRO A 89 -14.08 3.33 1.37
C PRO A 89 -14.85 2.96 0.10
N PRO A 90 -15.19 1.68 -0.09
CA PRO A 90 -16.18 1.30 -1.08
C PRO A 90 -17.51 1.97 -0.72
N ILE A 91 -18.15 2.58 -1.70
CA ILE A 91 -19.49 3.16 -1.53
C ILE A 91 -20.53 2.10 -1.89
N LYS A 92 -20.24 1.31 -2.91
CA LYS A 92 -21.13 0.26 -3.39
C LYS A 92 -20.31 -0.96 -3.82
N GLY A 93 -20.55 -2.07 -3.15
CA GLY A 93 -19.83 -3.31 -3.35
C GLY A 93 -18.70 -3.51 -2.35
N LYS A 94 -18.08 -4.68 -2.41
CA LYS A 94 -16.95 -5.07 -1.57
C LYS A 94 -15.68 -4.98 -2.38
N LYS A 95 -14.54 -4.70 -1.70
CA LYS A 95 -13.24 -4.65 -2.33
C LYS A 95 -12.34 -5.73 -1.76
N TYR A 96 -11.73 -6.51 -2.64
CA TYR A 96 -10.73 -7.52 -2.30
C TYR A 96 -9.41 -7.16 -2.95
N ILE A 97 -8.35 -7.14 -2.16
CA ILE A 97 -6.99 -6.90 -2.66
C ILE A 97 -6.03 -7.94 -2.15
N LEU A 98 -4.96 -8.13 -2.88
CA LEU A 98 -3.82 -8.92 -2.47
C LEU A 98 -2.59 -8.01 -2.51
N THR A 99 -1.84 -7.96 -1.41
CA THR A 99 -0.66 -7.11 -1.29
C THR A 99 0.56 -7.97 -0.99
N LYS A 100 1.66 -7.67 -1.66
CA LYS A 100 2.98 -8.23 -1.36
C LYS A 100 3.97 -7.10 -1.14
N TRP A 101 4.72 -7.20 -0.04
CA TRP A 101 5.83 -6.31 0.25
C TRP A 101 7.14 -7.01 -0.05
N TYR A 102 7.98 -6.36 -0.84
CA TYR A 102 9.35 -6.78 -1.05
C TYR A 102 10.21 -6.13 0.02
N ARG A 103 11.10 -6.91 0.61
CA ARG A 103 11.95 -6.47 1.72
C ARG A 103 13.37 -6.29 1.24
N ALA A 104 14.15 -5.48 1.99
CA ALA A 104 15.55 -5.22 1.66
C ALA A 104 16.40 -6.50 1.72
N TRP A 105 16.01 -7.48 2.56
CA TRP A 105 16.71 -8.75 2.68
C TRP A 105 15.82 -9.89 2.25
N SER A 106 16.42 -10.84 1.54
CA SER A 106 15.75 -12.07 1.16
C SER A 106 16.15 -13.21 2.11
N LEU A 107 15.17 -14.06 2.42
CA LEU A 107 15.43 -15.27 3.21
C LEU A 107 15.87 -16.43 2.36
N ILE A 108 15.97 -16.24 1.07
CA ILE A 108 16.33 -17.32 0.12
C ILE A 108 17.64 -16.99 -0.55
#